data_91f86856a0396743ca22c625520bea2e
#
_entry.id   91f86856a0396743ca22c625520bea2e
#
_cell.length_a   1.000
_cell.length_b   1.000
_cell.length_c   1.000
_cell.angle_alpha   90.00
_cell.angle_beta   90.00
_cell.angle_gamma   90.00
#
_symmetry.space_group_name_H-M   'P 1'
#
loop_
_entity.id
_entity.type
_entity.pdbx_description
1 polymer ?
#
loop_
_entity_poly.entity_id
_entity_poly.type
_entity_poly.pdbx_seq_one_letter_code
_entity_poly.pdbx_strand_id
1 'polypeptide(L)'
;MEENIEKLKFPIGKYKAILEFNFSRTVEDIKTLESFSQKLKDAVKGLDKTDLKKTYRDGGMNIAQIIHHYCDTHTYAFMRTKHTLLEDNPSVKM
;
A
#
# COMPACT_ATOMS: atom_id res chain seq x y z
N MET A 1 -0.61 -9.90 24.24
CA MET A 1 -0.25 -8.56 23.78
C MET A 1 0.54 -8.57 22.48
N GLU A 2 1.58 -9.40 22.36
CA GLU A 2 2.31 -9.53 21.10
C GLU A 2 1.42 -10.02 19.96
N GLU A 3 0.52 -10.94 20.23
CA GLU A 3 -0.45 -11.44 19.23
C GLU A 3 -1.35 -10.34 18.69
N ASN A 4 -1.77 -9.38 19.54
CA ASN A 4 -2.61 -8.26 19.09
C ASN A 4 -1.84 -7.30 18.19
N ILE A 5 -0.55 -7.06 18.48
CA ILE A 5 0.30 -6.19 17.68
C ILE A 5 0.52 -6.82 16.31
N GLU A 6 0.79 -8.12 16.23
CA GLU A 6 0.96 -8.82 14.96
C GLU A 6 -0.31 -8.74 14.09
N LYS A 7 -1.49 -8.91 14.68
CA LYS A 7 -2.76 -8.78 13.96
C LYS A 7 -2.98 -7.36 13.43
N LEU A 8 -2.56 -6.35 14.19
CA LEU A 8 -2.68 -4.95 13.77
C LEU A 8 -1.70 -4.59 12.65
N LYS A 9 -0.49 -5.19 12.68
CA LYS A 9 0.51 -5.01 11.61
C LYS A 9 0.10 -5.70 10.33
N PHE A 10 -0.48 -6.89 10.43
CA PHE A 10 -0.81 -7.74 9.29
C PHE A 10 -2.29 -8.18 9.36
N PRO A 11 -3.23 -7.22 9.22
CA PRO A 11 -4.66 -7.52 9.40
C PRO A 11 -5.22 -8.55 8.42
N ILE A 12 -4.61 -8.69 7.25
CA ILE A 12 -4.99 -9.70 6.26
C ILE A 12 -3.91 -10.77 6.08
N GLY A 13 -2.97 -10.84 7.04
CA GLY A 13 -1.84 -11.78 6.98
C GLY A 13 -0.62 -11.19 6.30
N LYS A 14 0.49 -11.90 6.40
CA LYS A 14 1.73 -11.49 5.76
C LYS A 14 1.70 -11.81 4.27
N TYR A 15 2.40 -10.99 3.48
CA TYR A 15 2.50 -11.19 2.05
C TYR A 15 3.17 -12.53 1.74
N LYS A 16 2.58 -13.24 0.79
CA LYS A 16 3.17 -14.46 0.22
C LYS A 16 3.40 -14.24 -1.27
N ALA A 17 4.61 -14.49 -1.73
CA ALA A 17 4.94 -14.31 -3.14
C ALA A 17 4.12 -15.26 -4.02
N ILE A 18 3.65 -14.75 -5.16
CA ILE A 18 2.98 -15.55 -6.18
C ILE A 18 4.08 -16.15 -7.06
N LEU A 19 4.14 -17.49 -7.10
CA LEU A 19 5.18 -18.20 -7.84
C LEU A 19 4.86 -18.35 -9.33
N GLU A 20 3.58 -18.26 -9.70
CA GLU A 20 3.16 -18.38 -11.08
C GLU A 20 2.36 -17.16 -11.51
N PHE A 21 2.57 -16.69 -12.74
CA PHE A 21 1.82 -15.59 -13.31
C PHE A 21 0.37 -16.02 -13.57
N ASN A 22 -0.57 -15.16 -13.13
CA ASN A 22 -1.98 -15.34 -13.37
C ASN A 22 -2.56 -14.05 -13.96
N PHE A 23 -2.97 -14.11 -15.23
CA PHE A 23 -3.46 -12.95 -15.95
C PHE A 23 -4.71 -12.34 -15.31
N SER A 24 -5.66 -13.20 -14.93
CA SER A 24 -6.92 -12.74 -14.29
C SER A 24 -6.64 -11.99 -12.99
N ARG A 25 -5.71 -12.48 -12.18
CA ARG A 25 -5.32 -11.82 -10.93
C ARG A 25 -4.62 -10.50 -11.19
N THR A 26 -3.78 -10.43 -12.22
CA THR A 26 -3.10 -9.21 -12.60
C THR A 26 -4.10 -8.13 -13.01
N VAL A 27 -5.13 -8.49 -13.77
CA VAL A 27 -6.19 -7.54 -14.16
C VAL A 27 -6.96 -7.05 -12.93
N GLU A 28 -7.27 -7.93 -11.98
CA GLU A 28 -7.92 -7.54 -10.72
C GLU A 28 -7.06 -6.58 -9.91
N ASP A 29 -5.76 -6.85 -9.81
CA ASP A 29 -4.83 -6.00 -9.09
C ASP A 29 -4.74 -4.60 -9.71
N ILE A 30 -4.73 -4.51 -11.05
CA ILE A 30 -4.74 -3.23 -11.76
C ILE A 30 -6.03 -2.46 -11.45
N LYS A 31 -7.18 -3.13 -11.45
CA LYS A 31 -8.45 -2.49 -11.09
C LYS A 31 -8.44 -1.98 -9.66
N THR A 32 -7.83 -2.74 -8.74
CA THR A 32 -7.68 -2.32 -7.35
C THR A 32 -6.84 -1.05 -7.27
N LEU A 33 -5.75 -0.96 -8.01
CA LEU A 33 -4.90 0.24 -8.06
C LEU A 33 -5.66 1.44 -8.63
N GLU A 34 -6.45 1.25 -9.69
CA GLU A 34 -7.26 2.33 -10.28
C GLU A 34 -8.25 2.92 -9.28
N SER A 35 -8.87 2.09 -8.48
CA SER A 35 -9.90 2.51 -7.52
C SER A 35 -9.33 2.96 -6.18
N PHE A 36 -8.03 2.75 -5.93
CA PHE A 36 -7.42 2.96 -4.62
C PHE A 36 -7.54 4.41 -4.15
N SER A 37 -7.27 5.36 -5.02
CA SER A 37 -7.33 6.79 -4.69
C SER A 37 -8.70 7.19 -4.16
N GLN A 38 -9.77 6.75 -4.83
CA GLN A 38 -11.13 7.06 -4.39
C GLN A 38 -11.48 6.34 -3.09
N LYS A 39 -11.08 5.08 -2.94
CA LYS A 39 -11.28 4.34 -1.69
C LYS A 39 -10.57 5.00 -0.52
N LEU A 40 -9.35 5.49 -0.73
CA LEU A 40 -8.61 6.20 0.30
C LEU A 40 -9.30 7.50 0.69
N LYS A 41 -9.75 8.29 -0.29
CA LYS A 41 -10.51 9.52 -0.03
C LYS A 41 -11.76 9.24 0.78
N ASP A 42 -12.50 8.20 0.42
CA ASP A 42 -13.73 7.82 1.12
C ASP A 42 -13.44 7.38 2.56
N ALA A 43 -12.36 6.63 2.76
CA ALA A 43 -11.97 6.13 4.06
C ALA A 43 -11.60 7.24 5.05
N VAL A 44 -11.00 8.34 4.56
CA VAL A 44 -10.55 9.45 5.42
C VAL A 44 -11.51 10.63 5.43
N LYS A 45 -12.61 10.53 4.69
CA LYS A 45 -13.61 11.59 4.61
C LYS A 45 -14.19 11.90 5.99
N GLY A 46 -14.22 13.19 6.34
CA GLY A 46 -14.77 13.61 7.62
C GLY A 46 -13.82 13.56 8.80
N LEU A 47 -12.58 13.12 8.59
CA LEU A 47 -11.57 13.13 9.64
C LEU A 47 -11.01 14.55 9.82
N ASP A 48 -10.84 14.96 11.08
CA ASP A 48 -10.21 16.25 11.40
C ASP A 48 -8.71 16.06 11.72
N LYS A 49 -8.03 17.17 12.06
CA LYS A 49 -6.60 17.15 12.39
C LYS A 49 -6.28 16.23 13.57
N THR A 50 -7.18 16.16 14.55
CA THR A 50 -7.01 15.30 15.73
C THR A 50 -7.09 13.83 15.34
N ASP A 51 -8.05 13.48 14.48
CA ASP A 51 -8.20 12.12 13.97
C ASP A 51 -6.97 11.67 13.19
N LEU A 52 -6.39 12.56 12.39
CA LEU A 52 -5.20 12.25 11.58
C LEU A 52 -3.96 11.94 12.40
N LYS A 53 -3.92 12.33 13.67
CA LYS A 53 -2.82 12.04 14.59
C LYS A 53 -2.96 10.68 15.27
N LYS A 54 -4.10 10.02 15.15
CA LYS A 54 -4.33 8.71 15.77
C LYS A 54 -3.52 7.63 15.08
N THR A 55 -2.97 6.72 15.87
CA THR A 55 -2.20 5.59 15.36
C THR A 55 -3.05 4.33 15.32
N TYR A 56 -2.72 3.40 14.42
CA TYR A 56 -3.42 2.12 14.33
C TYR A 56 -2.91 1.08 15.34
N ARG A 57 -1.76 1.35 15.95
CA ARG A 57 -1.16 0.52 17.01
C ARG A 57 -0.09 1.31 17.75
N ASP A 58 0.34 0.81 18.92
CA ASP A 58 1.47 1.38 19.63
C ASP A 58 2.73 1.32 18.78
N GLY A 59 3.43 2.45 18.68
CA GLY A 59 4.65 2.57 17.87
C GLY A 59 4.39 2.57 16.37
N GLY A 60 3.12 2.58 15.95
CA GLY A 60 2.77 2.64 14.53
C GLY A 60 2.67 4.07 14.00
N MET A 61 2.51 4.16 12.68
CA MET A 61 2.29 5.44 12.01
C MET A 61 0.89 5.98 12.34
N ASN A 62 0.75 7.31 12.41
CA ASN A 62 -0.58 7.91 12.46
C ASN A 62 -1.22 7.92 11.07
N ILE A 63 -2.48 8.32 11.00
CA ILE A 63 -3.23 8.28 9.73
C ILE A 63 -2.58 9.18 8.67
N ALA A 64 -2.14 10.39 9.05
CA ALA A 64 -1.46 11.28 8.12
C ALA A 64 -0.18 10.66 7.54
N GLN A 65 0.62 10.01 8.38
CA GLN A 65 1.84 9.32 7.94
C GLN A 65 1.53 8.16 6.99
N ILE A 66 0.46 7.41 7.26
CA ILE A 66 0.03 6.30 6.40
C ILE A 66 -0.35 6.83 5.02
N ILE A 67 -1.08 7.94 4.94
CA ILE A 67 -1.47 8.55 3.67
C ILE A 67 -0.23 8.96 2.88
N HIS A 68 0.74 9.61 3.52
CA HIS A 68 2.01 9.98 2.88
C HIS A 68 2.79 8.75 2.42
N HIS A 69 2.81 7.71 3.25
CA HIS A 69 3.48 6.45 2.92
C HIS A 69 2.89 5.81 1.66
N TYR A 70 1.56 5.81 1.53
CA TYR A 70 0.91 5.30 0.31
C TYR A 70 1.30 6.10 -0.92
N CYS A 71 1.39 7.42 -0.81
CA CYS A 71 1.82 8.27 -1.90
C CYS A 71 3.24 7.91 -2.36
N ASP A 72 4.16 7.78 -1.42
CA ASP A 72 5.55 7.40 -1.71
C ASP A 72 5.63 6.00 -2.34
N THR A 73 4.90 5.04 -1.79
CA THR A 73 4.88 3.66 -2.28
C THR A 73 4.39 3.59 -3.73
N HIS A 74 3.33 4.32 -4.06
CA HIS A 74 2.79 4.37 -5.42
C HIS A 74 3.74 5.07 -6.37
N THR A 75 4.46 6.09 -5.92
CA THR A 75 5.49 6.77 -6.71
C THR A 75 6.62 5.80 -7.06
N TYR A 76 7.10 5.06 -6.09
CA TYR A 76 8.13 4.03 -6.33
C TYR A 76 7.63 2.94 -7.28
N ALA A 77 6.39 2.49 -7.11
CA ALA A 77 5.80 1.49 -8.00
C ALA A 77 5.72 1.98 -9.43
N PHE A 78 5.34 3.24 -9.63
CA PHE A 78 5.32 3.88 -10.94
C PHE A 78 6.72 3.91 -11.56
N MET A 79 7.73 4.33 -10.81
CA MET A 79 9.10 4.38 -11.29
C MET A 79 9.63 3.00 -11.69
N ARG A 80 9.39 1.98 -10.86
CA ARG A 80 9.82 0.61 -11.15
C ARG A 80 9.14 0.05 -12.38
N THR A 81 7.84 0.29 -12.54
CA THR A 81 7.09 -0.16 -13.73
C THR A 81 7.63 0.50 -14.97
N LYS A 82 7.88 1.80 -14.94
CA LYS A 82 8.44 2.56 -16.04
C LYS A 82 9.82 2.04 -16.44
N HIS A 83 10.71 1.84 -15.48
CA HIS A 83 12.05 1.29 -15.73
C HIS A 83 11.98 -0.11 -16.35
N THR A 84 11.10 -0.96 -15.84
CA THR A 84 10.92 -2.33 -16.33
C THR A 84 10.46 -2.34 -17.79
N LEU A 85 9.57 -1.42 -18.16
CA LEU A 85 9.00 -1.36 -19.52
C LEU A 85 9.92 -0.69 -20.53
N LEU A 86 10.71 0.29 -20.11
CA LEU A 86 11.49 1.15 -21.03
C LEU A 86 12.97 0.81 -21.09
N GLU A 87 13.49 0.10 -20.12
CA GLU A 87 14.91 -0.24 -20.07
C GLU A 87 15.11 -1.75 -20.29
N ASP A 88 16.24 -2.10 -20.90
CA ASP A 88 16.62 -3.50 -21.07
C ASP A 88 17.30 -3.99 -19.80
N ASN A 89 16.70 -5.02 -19.16
CA ASN A 89 17.24 -5.67 -17.97
C ASN A 89 17.62 -4.69 -16.85
N PRO A 90 16.71 -3.78 -16.42
CA PRO A 90 17.04 -2.76 -15.45
C PRO A 90 17.28 -3.32 -14.05
N SER A 91 18.16 -2.63 -13.29
CA SER A 91 18.29 -2.88 -11.85
C SER A 91 17.27 -2.02 -11.12
N VAL A 92 16.22 -2.65 -10.59
CA VAL A 92 15.12 -1.94 -9.94
C VAL A 92 15.23 -2.12 -8.43
N LYS A 93 15.37 -1.00 -7.72
CA LYS A 93 15.44 -0.99 -6.25
C LYS A 93 14.12 -0.50 -5.65
N MET A 94 13.84 -0.99 -4.46
CA MET A 94 12.71 -0.53 -3.67
C MET A 94 13.04 0.77 -2.93
#